data_b7a3fca483821672984069921a54b71f
#
_entry.id   b7a3fca483821672984069921a54b71f
#
_cell.length_a   1.000
_cell.length_b   1.000
_cell.length_c   1.000
_cell.angle_alpha   90.00
_cell.angle_beta   90.00
_cell.angle_gamma   90.00
#
_symmetry.space_group_name_H-M   'P 1'
#
loop_
_entity.id
_entity.type
_entity.pdbx_description
1 polymer ?
#
loop_
_entity_poly.entity_id
_entity_poly.type
_entity_poly.pdbx_seq_one_letter_code
_entity_poly.pdbx_strand_id
1 'polypeptide(L)' 'MSDLITPREAQLLAKSGSTAFYMAKRFNPKDFPKEHVVTCDKNKKTKHLYKKEEVIEFFLIKYPNYGE' A
#
# COMPACT_ATOMS: atom_id res chain seq x y z
N MET A 1 -1.25 -12.70 -12.25
CA MET A 1 -0.46 -12.69 -11.02
C MET A 1 -0.43 -11.30 -10.42
N SER A 2 -0.64 -11.20 -9.12
CA SER A 2 -0.56 -9.90 -8.46
C SER A 2 0.88 -9.60 -8.10
N ASP A 3 1.32 -8.42 -8.47
CA ASP A 3 2.66 -7.96 -8.11
C ASP A 3 2.62 -7.36 -6.71
N LEU A 4 3.57 -7.78 -5.88
CA LEU A 4 3.74 -7.20 -4.56
C LEU A 4 4.69 -6.02 -4.66
N ILE A 5 4.30 -4.90 -4.06
CA ILE A 5 5.10 -3.68 -4.09
C ILE A 5 5.38 -3.20 -2.67
N THR A 6 6.47 -2.44 -2.52
CA THR A 6 6.82 -1.87 -1.24
C THR A 6 5.88 -0.72 -0.88
N PRO A 7 5.78 -0.35 0.42
CA PRO A 7 4.96 0.80 0.80
C PRO A 7 5.38 2.08 0.07
N ARG A 8 6.68 2.24 -0.18
CA ARG A 8 7.18 3.41 -0.91
C ARG A 8 6.66 3.42 -2.34
N GLU A 9 6.70 2.28 -3.02
CA GLU A 9 6.17 2.16 -4.37
C GLU A 9 4.66 2.38 -4.39
N ALA A 10 3.96 1.90 -3.36
CA ALA A 10 2.53 2.13 -3.24
C ALA A 10 2.20 3.61 -3.11
N GLN A 11 2.99 4.35 -2.34
CA GLN A 11 2.82 5.79 -2.19
C GLN A 11 3.04 6.52 -3.53
N LEU A 12 4.06 6.11 -4.27
CA LEU A 12 4.34 6.70 -5.57
C LEU A 12 3.21 6.39 -6.57
N LEU A 13 2.73 5.17 -6.54
CA LEU A 13 1.64 4.76 -7.42
C LEU A 13 0.35 5.52 -7.11
N ALA A 14 0.08 5.72 -5.82
CA ALA A 14 -1.09 6.45 -5.37
C ALA A 14 -0.96 7.96 -5.53
N LYS A 15 0.23 8.44 -5.85
CA LYS A 15 0.55 9.88 -5.94
C LYS A 15 0.26 10.60 -4.63
N SER A 16 0.41 9.90 -3.52
CA SER A 16 0.19 10.46 -2.19
C SER A 16 1.50 10.57 -1.43
N GLY A 17 1.55 11.48 -0.47
CA GLY A 17 2.69 11.55 0.44
C GLY A 17 2.58 10.47 1.50
N SER A 18 3.66 10.25 2.25
CA SER A 18 3.65 9.25 3.31
C SER A 18 2.56 9.52 4.35
N THR A 19 2.35 10.78 4.68
CA THR A 19 1.31 11.16 5.64
C THR A 19 -0.08 10.75 5.15
N ALA A 20 -0.40 11.09 3.91
CA ALA A 20 -1.70 10.75 3.33
C ALA A 20 -1.89 9.23 3.26
N PHE A 21 -0.83 8.51 2.92
CA PHE A 21 -0.86 7.06 2.84
C PHE A 21 -1.20 6.44 4.19
N TYR A 22 -0.52 6.86 5.25
CA TYR A 22 -0.77 6.32 6.58
C TYR A 22 -2.10 6.77 7.15
N MET A 23 -2.54 7.98 6.82
CA MET A 23 -3.85 8.46 7.24
C MET A 23 -4.96 7.62 6.59
N ALA A 24 -4.79 7.29 5.32
CA ALA A 24 -5.74 6.43 4.63
C ALA A 24 -5.85 5.06 5.32
N LYS A 25 -4.70 4.50 5.69
CA LYS A 25 -4.66 3.23 6.41
C LYS A 25 -5.39 3.32 7.75
N ARG A 26 -5.19 4.42 8.47
CA ARG A 26 -5.78 4.62 9.79
C ARG A 26 -7.29 4.79 9.72
N PHE A 27 -7.77 5.58 8.77
CA PHE A 27 -9.19 5.88 8.68
C PHE A 27 -10.01 4.84 7.94
N ASN A 28 -9.35 4.03 7.11
CA ASN A 28 -10.02 3.01 6.32
C ASN A 28 -9.40 1.63 6.51
N PRO A 29 -9.34 1.13 7.76
CA PRO A 29 -8.62 -0.13 8.02
C PRO A 29 -9.22 -1.35 7.31
N LYS A 30 -10.51 -1.30 7.01
CA LYS A 30 -11.17 -2.41 6.32
C LYS A 30 -11.03 -2.35 4.81
N ASP A 31 -11.03 -1.14 4.25
CA ASP A 31 -10.96 -0.93 2.81
C ASP A 31 -9.51 -0.83 2.31
N PHE A 32 -8.59 -0.50 3.20
CA PHE A 32 -7.20 -0.35 2.82
C PHE A 32 -6.61 -1.67 2.33
N PRO A 33 -5.71 -1.64 1.33
CA PRO A 33 -5.06 -2.86 0.83
C PRO A 33 -4.43 -3.67 1.94
N LYS A 34 -4.59 -4.99 1.88
CA LYS A 34 -4.01 -5.87 2.87
C LYS A 34 -2.49 -5.87 2.79
N GLU A 35 -1.87 -5.90 3.95
CA GLU A 35 -0.43 -5.95 4.05
C GLU A 35 0.03 -7.40 3.98
N HIS A 36 0.93 -7.69 3.06
CA HIS A 36 1.52 -9.01 2.89
C HIS A 36 2.91 -9.01 3.52
N VAL A 37 3.08 -9.84 4.53
CA VAL A 37 4.35 -9.90 5.26
C VAL A 37 5.20 -11.03 4.70
N VAL A 38 6.40 -10.66 4.25
CA VAL A 38 7.37 -11.62 3.71
C VAL A 38 8.63 -11.56 4.57
N THR A 39 9.07 -12.73 5.04
CA THR A 39 10.27 -12.82 5.83
C THR A 39 11.43 -13.31 4.96
N CYS A 40 12.54 -12.58 4.97
CA CYS A 40 13.73 -12.97 4.25
C CYS A 40 14.62 -13.82 5.15
N ASP A 41 14.88 -15.07 4.76
CA ASP A 41 15.68 -15.98 5.56
C ASP A 41 17.11 -15.53 5.76
N LYS A 42 17.69 -14.89 4.75
CA LYS A 42 19.10 -14.48 4.81
C LYS A 42 19.36 -13.41 5.86
N ASN A 43 18.46 -12.44 5.97
CA ASN A 43 18.64 -11.30 6.85
C ASN A 43 17.68 -11.30 8.03
N LYS A 44 16.77 -12.26 8.09
CA LYS A 44 15.71 -12.33 9.11
C LYS A 44 14.92 -11.02 9.22
N LYS A 45 14.88 -10.25 8.12
CA LYS A 45 14.13 -9.01 8.07
C LYS A 45 12.74 -9.27 7.48
N THR A 46 11.75 -8.66 8.07
CA THR A 46 10.38 -8.76 7.60
C THR A 46 10.07 -7.60 6.69
N LYS A 47 9.52 -7.90 5.51
CA LYS A 47 9.10 -6.87 4.56
C LYS A 47 7.59 -6.84 4.50
N HIS A 48 7.04 -5.64 4.57
CA HIS A 48 5.60 -5.42 4.44
C HIS A 48 5.33 -4.96 3.02
N LEU A 49 4.58 -5.77 2.27
CA LEU A 49 4.30 -5.49 0.87
C LEU A 49 2.80 -5.38 0.65
N TYR A 50 2.43 -4.72 -0.43
CA TYR A 50 1.03 -4.57 -0.83
C TYR A 50 0.84 -5.08 -2.24
N LYS A 51 -0.37 -5.59 -2.54
CA LYS A 51 -0.70 -5.97 -3.91
C LYS A 51 -0.94 -4.73 -4.74
N LYS A 52 -0.25 -4.62 -5.86
CA LYS A 52 -0.38 -3.46 -6.75
C LYS A 52 -1.82 -3.21 -7.14
N GLU A 53 -2.55 -4.28 -7.48
CA GLU A 53 -3.94 -4.17 -7.89
C GLU A 53 -4.82 -3.59 -6.80
N GLU A 54 -4.61 -4.00 -5.56
CA GLU A 54 -5.38 -3.49 -4.43
C GLU A 54 -5.08 -2.01 -4.17
N VAL A 55 -3.83 -1.62 -4.32
CA VAL A 55 -3.44 -0.21 -4.15
C VAL A 55 -4.10 0.65 -5.22
N ILE A 56 -4.07 0.19 -6.47
CA ILE A 56 -4.70 0.91 -7.57
C ILE A 56 -6.20 1.04 -7.33
N GLU A 57 -6.86 -0.04 -6.94
CA GLU A 57 -8.28 -0.01 -6.67
C GLU A 57 -8.62 0.97 -5.55
N PHE A 58 -7.86 0.93 -4.47
CA PHE A 58 -8.12 1.81 -3.33
C PHE A 58 -7.91 3.29 -3.67
N PHE A 59 -6.74 3.62 -4.23
CA PHE A 59 -6.37 5.02 -4.42
C PHE A 59 -6.85 5.64 -5.72
N LEU A 60 -7.05 4.85 -6.76
CA LEU A 60 -7.44 5.39 -8.07
C LEU A 60 -8.92 5.18 -8.39
N ILE A 61 -9.55 4.20 -7.79
CA ILE A 61 -10.96 3.90 -8.05
C ILE A 61 -11.84 4.37 -6.89
N LYS A 62 -11.55 3.92 -5.68
CA LYS A 62 -12.37 4.27 -4.52
C LYS A 62 -12.11 5.69 -4.02
N TYR A 63 -10.87 6.10 -4.00
CA TYR A 63 -10.47 7.41 -3.47
C TYR A 63 -9.52 8.12 -4.42
N PRO A 64 -10.00 8.52 -5.61
CA PRO A 64 -9.10 9.07 -6.64
C PRO A 64 -8.43 10.39 -6.25
N ASN A 65 -9.00 11.12 -5.31
CA ASN A 65 -8.45 12.42 -4.90
C ASN A 65 -7.78 12.38 -3.53
N TYR A 66 -7.53 11.19 -3.02
CA TYR A 66 -7.04 11.07 -1.64
C TYR A 66 -5.69 11.75 -1.42
N GLY A 67 -4.82 11.74 -2.40
CA GLY A 67 -3.49 12.30 -2.27
C GLY A 67 -3.38 13.79 -2.60
N GLU A 68 -4.47 14.42 -2.97
CA GLU A 68 -4.45 15.83 -3.35
C GLU A 68 -4.59 16.79 -2.20
#